data_44313f279536e2d6824391392e71402c
#
_entry.id   44313f279536e2d6824391392e71402c
#
_cell.length_a   1.000
_cell.length_b   1.000
_cell.length_c   1.000
_cell.angle_alpha   90.00
_cell.angle_beta   90.00
_cell.angle_gamma   90.00
#
_symmetry.space_group_name_H-M   'P 1'
#
loop_
_entity.id
_entity.type
_entity.pdbx_description
1 polymer ?
#
loop_
_entity_poly.entity_id
_entity_poly.type
_entity_poly.pdbx_seq_one_letter_code
_entity_poly.pdbx_strand_id
1 'polypeptide(L)' 'MPVITIAGNDGISIEKKREMVKKVSQTVAEAYDLPIEAI' A
#
# COMPACT_ATOMS: atom_id res chain seq x y z
N MET A 1 -12.50 -5.28 -5.90
CA MET A 1 -11.07 -5.03 -5.62
C MET A 1 -10.90 -3.63 -5.07
N PRO A 2 -10.28 -3.47 -3.93
CA PRO A 2 -10.03 -2.13 -3.43
C PRO A 2 -8.94 -1.42 -4.24
N VAL A 3 -9.10 -0.12 -4.38
CA VAL A 3 -8.10 0.74 -5.00
C VAL A 3 -7.58 1.68 -3.93
N ILE A 4 -6.26 1.76 -3.81
CA ILE A 4 -5.62 2.60 -2.80
C ILE A 4 -4.92 3.75 -3.49
N THR A 5 -5.25 4.98 -3.08
CA THR A 5 -4.61 6.18 -3.59
C THR A 5 -3.93 6.91 -2.43
N ILE A 6 -2.65 7.21 -2.59
CA ILE A 6 -1.87 7.94 -1.59
C ILE A 6 -1.37 9.23 -2.23
N ALA A 7 -1.77 10.35 -1.67
CA ALA A 7 -1.33 11.67 -2.12
C ALA A 7 -0.55 12.34 -1.00
N GLY A 8 0.59 12.92 -1.34
CA GLY A 8 1.44 13.58 -0.35
C GLY A 8 2.64 14.23 -1.01
N ASN A 9 3.60 14.64 -0.19
CA ASN A 9 4.82 15.23 -0.68
C ASN A 9 5.67 14.19 -1.42
N ASP A 10 6.39 14.64 -2.41
CA ASP A 10 7.26 13.77 -3.21
C ASP A 10 8.71 13.72 -2.70
N GLY A 11 8.92 14.10 -1.45
CA GLY A 11 10.25 14.20 -0.86
C GLY A 11 10.81 12.90 -0.26
N ILE A 12 10.15 11.78 -0.44
CA ILE A 12 10.63 10.51 0.11
C ILE A 12 11.34 9.69 -0.97
N SER A 13 12.30 8.87 -0.51
CA SER A 13 13.04 8.01 -1.43
C SER A 13 12.14 6.91 -1.99
N ILE A 14 12.52 6.39 -3.17
CA ILE A 14 11.76 5.31 -3.79
C ILE A 14 11.77 4.05 -2.94
N GLU A 15 12.85 3.79 -2.22
CA GLU A 15 12.93 2.63 -1.33
C GLU A 15 11.92 2.72 -0.20
N LYS A 16 11.78 3.90 0.39
CA LYS A 16 10.80 4.13 1.44
C LYS A 16 9.38 4.08 0.90
N LYS A 17 9.16 4.56 -0.32
CA LYS A 17 7.86 4.43 -0.98
C LYS A 17 7.47 2.97 -1.15
N ARG A 18 8.39 2.15 -1.62
CA ARG A 18 8.14 0.73 -1.83
C ARG A 18 7.80 0.02 -0.53
N GLU A 19 8.54 0.34 0.54
CA GLU A 19 8.29 -0.23 1.85
C GLU A 19 6.92 0.18 2.36
N MET A 20 6.55 1.45 2.20
CA MET A 20 5.25 1.96 2.60
C MET A 20 4.13 1.24 1.85
N VAL A 21 4.24 1.12 0.53
CA VAL A 21 3.25 0.45 -0.29
C VAL A 21 3.08 -1.00 0.15
N LYS A 22 4.18 -1.68 0.42
CA LYS A 22 4.14 -3.07 0.87
C LYS A 22 3.37 -3.20 2.18
N LYS A 23 3.66 -2.36 3.15
CA LYS A 23 3.00 -2.40 4.46
C LYS A 23 1.54 -2.02 4.37
N VAL A 24 1.22 -0.99 3.59
CA VAL A 24 -0.16 -0.56 3.38
C VAL A 24 -0.96 -1.66 2.71
N SER A 25 -0.40 -2.29 1.68
CA SER A 25 -1.10 -3.38 0.97
C SER A 25 -1.38 -4.56 1.91
N GLN A 26 -0.43 -4.92 2.76
CA GLN A 26 -0.64 -5.98 3.74
C GLN A 26 -1.75 -5.63 4.73
N THR A 27 -1.74 -4.41 5.23
CA THR A 27 -2.75 -3.96 6.19
C THR A 27 -4.14 -3.94 5.56
N VAL A 28 -4.25 -3.47 4.34
CA VAL A 28 -5.54 -3.44 3.63
C VAL A 28 -6.02 -4.86 3.34
N ALA A 29 -5.12 -5.75 2.92
CA ALA A 29 -5.49 -7.15 2.67
C ALA A 29 -6.03 -7.80 3.93
N GLU A 30 -5.43 -7.56 5.08
CA GLU A 30 -5.90 -8.07 6.36
C GLU A 30 -7.28 -7.50 6.72
N ALA A 31 -7.46 -6.18 6.53
CA ALA A 31 -8.72 -5.52 6.88
C ALA A 31 -9.90 -6.01 6.04
N TYR A 32 -9.66 -6.32 4.76
CA TYR A 32 -10.68 -6.80 3.86
C TYR A 32 -10.75 -8.34 3.78
N ASP A 33 -9.85 -9.02 4.49
CA ASP A 33 -9.74 -10.48 4.44
C ASP A 33 -9.55 -10.98 3.00
N LEU A 34 -8.69 -10.29 2.26
CA LEU A 34 -8.36 -10.61 0.87
C LEU A 34 -6.90 -11.04 0.74
N PRO A 35 -6.57 -11.86 -0.27
CA PRO A 35 -5.17 -12.11 -0.57
C PRO A 35 -4.49 -10.82 -1.07
N ILE A 36 -3.21 -10.68 -0.77
CA ILE A 36 -2.48 -9.45 -1.10
C ILE A 36 -2.46 -9.17 -2.60
N GLU A 37 -2.52 -10.20 -3.43
CA GLU A 37 -2.55 -10.04 -4.88
C GLU A 37 -3.83 -9.35 -5.37
N ALA A 38 -4.85 -9.24 -4.55
CA ALA A 38 -6.11 -8.58 -4.92
C ALA A 38 -6.06 -7.05 -4.75
N ILE A 39 -4.97 -6.52 -4.20
CA ILE A 39 -4.84 -5.08 -3.97
C ILE A 39 -4.14 -4.42 -5.16
#